data_51534a619fb5714b920e16a0d4025147
#
_entry.id   51534a619fb5714b920e16a0d4025147
#
_cell.length_a   1.000
_cell.length_b   1.000
_cell.length_c   1.000
_cell.angle_alpha   90.00
_cell.angle_beta   90.00
_cell.angle_gamma   90.00
#
_symmetry.space_group_name_H-M   'P 1'
#
loop_
_entity.id
_entity.type
_entity.pdbx_description
1 polymer ?
#
loop_
_entity_poly.entity_id
_entity_poly.type
_entity_poly.pdbx_seq_one_letter_code
_entity_poly.pdbx_strand_id
1 'polypeptide(L)'
;MRLRLVEHLPFKVMMASAIFTFSSLIAVPLSAAGPDEEIIQAKAVSIVDGDSITVVINQELVRVRLAGIDAPEGDQPFAIDSRQSLHDLCFWVETELSSISKDYYGRMLARVNCNGVEVNAEQVRRGMAWVADQPVEDRELLQLQEEARAARRGLWSYESPIPPWKWHSRG
;
A
#
# COMPACT_ATOMS: atom_id res chain seq x y z
N MET A 1 -48.91 78.10 33.07
CA MET A 1 -48.17 78.31 34.34
C MET A 1 -47.00 77.28 34.31
N ARG A 2 -45.86 77.83 34.03
CA ARG A 2 -44.51 77.61 34.59
C ARG A 2 -44.32 76.20 35.24
N LEU A 3 -43.30 75.42 34.90
CA LEU A 3 -41.88 75.65 35.22
C LEU A 3 -40.98 74.80 34.34
N ARG A 4 -39.82 75.36 34.00
CA ARG A 4 -38.65 74.66 33.42
C ARG A 4 -38.05 73.75 34.47
N LEU A 5 -37.48 72.61 34.01
CA LEU A 5 -36.37 72.09 34.73
C LEU A 5 -35.31 71.57 33.74
N VAL A 6 -34.14 71.92 34.15
CA VAL A 6 -32.86 71.99 33.45
C VAL A 6 -32.31 70.60 33.18
N GLU A 7 -31.63 70.48 32.05
CA GLU A 7 -30.85 69.32 31.60
C GLU A 7 -29.67 69.04 32.51
N HIS A 8 -29.41 67.75 32.73
CA HIS A 8 -28.08 67.30 33.04
C HIS A 8 -27.74 66.13 32.12
N LEU A 9 -26.78 66.36 31.22
CA LEU A 9 -26.12 65.38 30.38
C LEU A 9 -25.11 64.61 31.23
N PRO A 10 -25.08 63.25 31.22
CA PRO A 10 -23.90 62.53 31.69
C PRO A 10 -23.02 62.13 30.53
N PHE A 11 -21.80 62.46 30.73
CA PHE A 11 -20.58 62.14 29.98
C PHE A 11 -20.49 60.65 29.63
N LYS A 12 -20.57 60.30 28.34
CA LYS A 12 -20.29 58.96 27.86
C LYS A 12 -18.79 58.76 27.83
N VAL A 13 -18.31 57.96 28.78
CA VAL A 13 -16.99 57.39 28.72
C VAL A 13 -17.00 56.28 27.64
N MET A 14 -16.30 56.52 26.55
CA MET A 14 -16.06 55.55 25.48
C MET A 14 -14.92 54.63 25.92
N MET A 15 -15.26 53.42 26.45
CA MET A 15 -14.29 52.35 26.62
C MET A 15 -14.03 51.70 25.25
N ALA A 16 -12.87 51.95 24.69
CA ALA A 16 -12.37 51.23 23.54
C ALA A 16 -11.95 49.79 23.99
N SER A 17 -12.78 48.83 23.68
CA SER A 17 -12.38 47.39 23.82
C SER A 17 -11.44 47.03 22.70
N ALA A 18 -10.15 46.90 23.02
CA ALA A 18 -9.17 46.31 22.15
C ALA A 18 -9.42 44.77 22.10
N ILE A 19 -9.97 44.30 20.99
CA ILE A 19 -10.08 42.88 20.71
C ILE A 19 -8.70 42.40 20.27
N PHE A 20 -7.96 41.78 21.20
CA PHE A 20 -6.73 41.07 20.90
C PHE A 20 -7.12 39.72 20.22
N THR A 21 -7.08 39.67 18.89
CA THR A 21 -7.18 38.41 18.16
C THR A 21 -5.88 37.62 18.35
N PHE A 22 -5.93 36.65 19.23
CA PHE A 22 -4.85 35.67 19.39
C PHE A 22 -4.86 34.73 18.18
N SER A 23 -4.06 35.07 17.16
CA SER A 23 -3.85 34.18 16.00
C SER A 23 -3.02 33.01 16.48
N SER A 24 -3.70 31.92 16.80
CA SER A 24 -3.05 30.63 17.13
C SER A 24 -2.40 30.10 15.87
N LEU A 25 -1.09 30.26 15.74
CA LEU A 25 -0.28 29.64 14.71
C LEU A 25 -0.24 28.14 15.03
N ILE A 26 -1.12 27.37 14.39
CA ILE A 26 -1.05 25.92 14.45
C ILE A 26 0.20 25.52 13.67
N ALA A 27 1.28 25.22 14.39
CA ALA A 27 2.45 24.58 13.82
C ALA A 27 2.02 23.17 13.39
N VAL A 28 1.80 22.97 12.09
CA VAL A 28 1.70 21.63 11.51
C VAL A 28 3.06 20.97 11.74
N PRO A 29 3.12 19.84 12.46
CA PRO A 29 4.38 19.13 12.58
C PRO A 29 4.80 18.73 11.17
N LEU A 30 5.96 19.22 10.73
CA LEU A 30 6.66 18.73 9.56
C LEU A 30 6.98 17.28 9.88
N SER A 31 6.18 16.37 9.31
CA SER A 31 6.44 14.94 9.40
C SER A 31 7.86 14.72 8.90
N ALA A 32 8.74 14.25 9.77
CA ALA A 32 10.05 13.82 9.37
C ALA A 32 9.85 12.69 8.35
N ALA A 33 10.08 12.98 7.07
CA ALA A 33 10.23 11.96 6.06
C ALA A 33 11.35 11.05 6.58
N GLY A 34 11.05 9.77 6.76
CA GLY A 34 12.07 8.75 6.96
C GLY A 34 13.09 8.79 5.80
N PRO A 35 14.19 8.06 5.87
CA PRO A 35 15.15 8.00 4.79
C PRO A 35 14.39 7.76 3.49
N ASP A 36 14.63 8.58 2.46
CA ASP A 36 13.96 8.51 1.18
C ASP A 36 14.05 7.05 0.68
N GLU A 37 12.91 6.35 0.71
CA GLU A 37 12.85 5.00 0.16
C GLU A 37 13.04 5.12 -1.35
N GLU A 38 14.02 4.39 -1.88
CA GLU A 38 14.30 4.39 -3.31
C GLU A 38 13.07 3.86 -4.07
N ILE A 39 12.49 4.70 -4.92
CA ILE A 39 11.38 4.33 -5.80
C ILE A 39 11.89 4.32 -7.24
N ILE A 40 11.80 3.16 -7.89
CA ILE A 40 12.12 3.02 -9.31
C ILE A 40 10.82 3.04 -10.12
N GLN A 41 10.75 3.98 -11.07
CA GLN A 41 9.68 3.99 -12.08
C GLN A 41 10.00 2.99 -13.17
N ALA A 42 9.02 2.16 -13.52
CA ALA A 42 9.16 1.08 -14.49
C ALA A 42 7.85 0.87 -15.26
N LYS A 43 7.87 0.02 -16.26
CA LYS A 43 6.67 -0.44 -16.95
C LYS A 43 6.60 -1.96 -16.94
N ALA A 44 5.54 -2.53 -16.42
CA ALA A 44 5.33 -3.97 -16.45
C ALA A 44 4.93 -4.41 -17.88
N VAL A 45 5.72 -5.29 -18.48
CA VAL A 45 5.55 -5.73 -19.87
C VAL A 45 5.24 -7.23 -20.00
N SER A 46 5.44 -8.00 -18.94
CA SER A 46 5.09 -9.43 -18.91
C SER A 46 4.80 -9.88 -17.49
N ILE A 47 3.84 -10.78 -17.35
CA ILE A 47 3.52 -11.48 -16.11
C ILE A 47 4.03 -12.91 -16.24
N VAL A 48 4.92 -13.31 -15.35
CA VAL A 48 5.57 -14.62 -15.39
C VAL A 48 4.71 -15.67 -14.70
N ASP A 49 4.35 -15.41 -13.45
CA ASP A 49 3.49 -16.19 -12.58
C ASP A 49 2.71 -15.25 -11.63
N GLY A 50 2.17 -15.76 -10.53
CA GLY A 50 1.32 -14.99 -9.62
C GLY A 50 2.07 -14.02 -8.69
N ASP A 51 3.40 -14.05 -8.67
CA ASP A 51 4.25 -13.18 -7.85
C ASP A 51 5.52 -12.68 -8.56
N SER A 52 5.59 -12.82 -9.87
CA SER A 52 6.76 -12.40 -10.65
C SER A 52 6.34 -11.71 -11.93
N ILE A 53 6.90 -10.52 -12.15
CA ILE A 53 6.67 -9.70 -13.34
C ILE A 53 7.99 -9.42 -14.05
N THR A 54 7.93 -9.07 -15.33
CA THR A 54 9.04 -8.46 -16.05
C THR A 54 8.70 -7.01 -16.32
N VAL A 55 9.59 -6.12 -15.92
CA VAL A 55 9.48 -4.68 -16.13
C VAL A 55 10.58 -4.16 -17.04
N VAL A 56 10.36 -2.98 -17.63
CA VAL A 56 11.40 -2.21 -18.34
C VAL A 56 11.90 -1.13 -17.40
N ILE A 57 13.21 -1.14 -17.13
CA ILE A 57 13.93 -0.11 -16.39
C ILE A 57 15.11 0.34 -17.28
N ASN A 58 15.20 1.63 -17.61
CA ASN A 58 16.27 2.18 -18.44
C ASN A 58 16.47 1.39 -19.76
N GLN A 59 15.39 0.97 -20.41
CA GLN A 59 15.36 0.17 -21.66
C GLN A 59 15.84 -1.28 -21.49
N GLU A 60 16.07 -1.76 -20.30
CA GLU A 60 16.43 -3.14 -19.98
C GLU A 60 15.26 -3.89 -19.39
N LEU A 61 15.15 -5.18 -19.74
CA LEU A 61 14.16 -6.07 -19.17
C LEU A 61 14.68 -6.63 -17.83
N VAL A 62 13.96 -6.34 -16.76
CA VAL A 62 14.32 -6.79 -15.41
C VAL A 62 13.19 -7.67 -14.87
N ARG A 63 13.53 -8.87 -14.38
CA ARG A 63 12.59 -9.70 -13.65
C ARG A 63 12.51 -9.25 -12.19
N VAL A 64 11.32 -8.98 -11.71
CA VAL A 64 11.02 -8.58 -10.34
C VAL A 64 10.11 -9.61 -9.70
N ARG A 65 10.50 -10.12 -8.53
CA ARG A 65 9.65 -10.95 -7.68
C ARG A 65 9.01 -10.05 -6.61
N LEU A 66 7.74 -10.24 -6.41
CA LEU A 66 6.97 -9.53 -5.39
C LEU A 66 7.43 -9.97 -4.00
N ALA A 67 7.94 -9.01 -3.21
CA ALA A 67 8.48 -9.29 -1.88
C ALA A 67 7.38 -9.72 -0.90
N GLY A 68 7.72 -10.61 0.03
CA GLY A 68 6.86 -11.01 1.13
C GLY A 68 5.72 -11.95 0.80
N ILE A 69 5.55 -12.33 -0.47
CA ILE A 69 4.49 -13.26 -0.90
C ILE A 69 5.04 -14.43 -1.70
N ASP A 70 4.26 -15.51 -1.79
CA ASP A 70 4.56 -16.69 -2.56
C ASP A 70 3.28 -17.23 -3.23
N ALA A 71 3.27 -17.25 -4.55
CA ALA A 71 2.10 -17.63 -5.34
C ALA A 71 2.19 -19.10 -5.79
N PRO A 72 1.04 -19.73 -6.12
CA PRO A 72 1.06 -21.07 -6.70
C PRO A 72 1.88 -21.12 -7.99
N GLU A 73 2.65 -22.16 -8.15
CA GLU A 73 3.57 -22.35 -9.27
C GLU A 73 3.20 -23.53 -10.17
N GLY A 74 3.60 -23.47 -11.45
CA GLY A 74 3.53 -24.58 -12.40
C GLY A 74 2.12 -25.18 -12.54
N ASP A 75 2.00 -26.45 -12.15
CA ASP A 75 0.76 -27.23 -12.16
C ASP A 75 -0.02 -27.20 -10.84
N GLN A 76 0.41 -26.38 -9.90
CA GLN A 76 -0.28 -26.22 -8.62
C GLN A 76 -1.69 -25.64 -8.85
N PRO A 77 -2.71 -26.10 -8.10
CA PRO A 77 -4.03 -25.49 -8.13
C PRO A 77 -3.95 -23.96 -7.91
N PHE A 78 -4.73 -23.19 -8.66
CA PHE A 78 -4.74 -21.72 -8.67
C PHE A 78 -3.51 -21.04 -9.31
N ALA A 79 -2.52 -21.73 -9.86
CA ALA A 79 -1.38 -21.09 -10.53
C ALA A 79 -1.83 -20.19 -11.69
N ILE A 80 -2.78 -20.65 -12.50
CA ILE A 80 -3.33 -19.89 -13.62
C ILE A 80 -4.13 -18.68 -13.10
N ASP A 81 -4.98 -18.89 -12.10
CA ASP A 81 -5.84 -17.82 -11.55
C ASP A 81 -5.00 -16.73 -10.87
N SER A 82 -3.96 -17.13 -10.13
CA SER A 82 -3.02 -16.23 -9.49
C SER A 82 -2.26 -15.37 -10.51
N ARG A 83 -1.73 -16.01 -11.56
CA ARG A 83 -1.09 -15.30 -12.67
C ARG A 83 -2.06 -14.36 -13.38
N GLN A 84 -3.29 -14.79 -13.63
CA GLN A 84 -4.33 -13.95 -14.28
C GLN A 84 -4.68 -12.76 -13.40
N SER A 85 -4.81 -12.94 -12.08
CA SER A 85 -5.04 -11.84 -11.13
C SER A 85 -3.95 -10.77 -11.20
N LEU A 86 -2.67 -11.19 -11.23
CA LEU A 86 -1.54 -10.26 -11.36
C LEU A 86 -1.51 -9.61 -12.76
N HIS A 87 -1.87 -10.36 -13.80
CA HIS A 87 -2.00 -9.82 -15.16
C HIS A 87 -3.02 -8.68 -15.23
N ASP A 88 -4.19 -8.87 -14.66
CA ASP A 88 -5.27 -7.87 -14.66
C ASP A 88 -4.89 -6.60 -13.88
N LEU A 89 -3.98 -6.72 -12.91
CA LEU A 89 -3.49 -5.61 -12.12
C LEU A 89 -2.35 -4.83 -12.80
N CYS A 90 -1.42 -5.53 -13.44
CA CYS A 90 -0.12 -4.95 -13.81
C CYS A 90 0.24 -5.03 -15.29
N PHE A 91 -0.46 -5.85 -16.13
CA PHE A 91 0.00 -6.03 -17.49
C PHE A 91 -0.07 -4.74 -18.32
N TRP A 92 1.06 -4.33 -18.86
CA TRP A 92 1.26 -3.13 -19.69
C TRP A 92 0.97 -1.80 -18.97
N VAL A 93 1.20 -1.77 -17.65
CA VAL A 93 0.88 -0.66 -16.75
C VAL A 93 2.17 -0.01 -16.24
N GLU A 94 2.14 1.31 -16.02
CA GLU A 94 3.19 2.04 -15.31
C GLU A 94 3.25 1.55 -13.85
N THR A 95 4.46 1.31 -13.38
CA THR A 95 4.72 0.55 -12.17
C THR A 95 5.77 1.26 -11.33
N GLU A 96 5.55 1.33 -10.02
CA GLU A 96 6.51 1.81 -9.04
C GLU A 96 7.06 0.64 -8.24
N LEU A 97 8.37 0.56 -8.12
CA LEU A 97 9.07 -0.43 -7.32
C LEU A 97 9.68 0.25 -6.10
N SER A 98 9.41 -0.27 -4.92
CA SER A 98 9.94 0.21 -3.65
C SER A 98 10.42 -0.95 -2.78
N SER A 99 11.07 -0.66 -1.63
CA SER A 99 11.65 -1.66 -0.72
C SER A 99 12.55 -2.66 -1.46
N ILE A 100 13.39 -2.14 -2.36
CA ILE A 100 14.15 -2.96 -3.31
C ILE A 100 15.28 -3.68 -2.60
N SER A 101 15.37 -4.99 -2.83
CA SER A 101 16.42 -5.86 -2.33
C SER A 101 16.76 -6.95 -3.34
N LYS A 102 17.67 -7.84 -3.00
CA LYS A 102 17.99 -9.03 -3.82
C LYS A 102 17.85 -10.28 -2.98
N ASP A 103 17.31 -11.33 -3.59
CA ASP A 103 17.31 -12.64 -2.97
C ASP A 103 18.68 -13.35 -3.10
N TYR A 104 18.76 -14.55 -2.53
CA TYR A 104 19.97 -15.37 -2.59
C TYR A 104 20.42 -15.67 -4.04
N TYR A 105 19.49 -15.72 -4.99
CA TYR A 105 19.78 -15.99 -6.41
C TYR A 105 20.06 -14.72 -7.21
N GLY A 106 20.09 -13.55 -6.54
CA GLY A 106 20.31 -12.24 -7.17
C GLY A 106 19.10 -11.67 -7.92
N ARG A 107 17.89 -12.27 -7.76
CA ARG A 107 16.66 -11.73 -8.34
C ARG A 107 16.25 -10.46 -7.56
N MET A 108 15.76 -9.47 -8.28
CA MET A 108 15.20 -8.26 -7.64
C MET A 108 13.91 -8.63 -6.89
N LEU A 109 13.86 -8.27 -5.61
CA LEU A 109 12.67 -8.30 -4.78
C LEU A 109 12.18 -6.87 -4.60
N ALA A 110 10.87 -6.63 -4.71
CA ALA A 110 10.29 -5.31 -4.49
C ALA A 110 8.84 -5.38 -3.98
N ARG A 111 8.41 -4.32 -3.31
CA ARG A 111 7.00 -3.97 -3.25
C ARG A 111 6.65 -3.31 -4.57
N VAL A 112 5.53 -3.68 -5.14
CA VAL A 112 5.14 -3.28 -6.50
C VAL A 112 3.80 -2.57 -6.46
N ASN A 113 3.76 -1.34 -7.00
CA ASN A 113 2.53 -0.58 -7.17
C ASN A 113 2.21 -0.46 -8.65
N CYS A 114 1.03 -0.90 -9.05
CA CYS A 114 0.51 -0.80 -10.41
C CYS A 114 -0.73 0.10 -10.41
N ASN A 115 -0.66 1.27 -11.03
CA ASN A 115 -1.76 2.25 -11.06
C ASN A 115 -2.34 2.59 -9.67
N GLY A 116 -1.49 2.77 -8.66
CA GLY A 116 -1.91 3.11 -7.30
C GLY A 116 -2.39 1.91 -6.46
N VAL A 117 -2.30 0.69 -6.98
CA VAL A 117 -2.59 -0.54 -6.24
C VAL A 117 -1.30 -1.22 -5.83
N GLU A 118 -1.06 -1.41 -4.55
CA GLU A 118 0.02 -2.23 -4.01
C GLU A 118 -0.33 -3.71 -4.23
N VAL A 119 0.30 -4.32 -5.24
CA VAL A 119 -0.14 -5.61 -5.76
C VAL A 119 0.30 -6.81 -4.94
N ASN A 120 1.34 -6.69 -4.12
CA ASN A 120 1.73 -7.74 -3.19
C ASN A 120 0.59 -7.99 -2.18
N ALA A 121 0.08 -6.92 -1.55
CA ALA A 121 -1.05 -7.01 -0.63
C ALA A 121 -2.35 -7.41 -1.35
N GLU A 122 -2.59 -6.90 -2.55
CA GLU A 122 -3.80 -7.22 -3.30
C GLU A 122 -3.87 -8.69 -3.70
N GLN A 123 -2.74 -9.32 -4.10
CA GLN A 123 -2.67 -10.76 -4.37
C GLN A 123 -3.02 -11.58 -3.12
N VAL A 124 -2.51 -11.20 -1.95
CA VAL A 124 -2.86 -11.85 -0.67
C VAL A 124 -4.34 -11.63 -0.33
N ARG A 125 -4.85 -10.40 -0.45
CA ARG A 125 -6.25 -10.06 -0.17
C ARG A 125 -7.24 -10.83 -1.03
N ARG A 126 -6.88 -11.07 -2.31
CA ARG A 126 -7.67 -11.88 -3.25
C ARG A 126 -7.57 -13.38 -2.94
N GLY A 127 -6.65 -13.80 -2.09
CA GLY A 127 -6.33 -15.20 -1.87
C GLY A 127 -5.63 -15.83 -3.08
N MET A 128 -4.80 -15.07 -3.78
CA MET A 128 -4.04 -15.52 -4.95
C MET A 128 -2.56 -15.78 -4.63
N ALA A 129 -2.12 -15.43 -3.41
CA ALA A 129 -0.79 -15.76 -2.90
C ALA A 129 -0.85 -16.03 -1.39
N TRP A 130 0.12 -16.79 -0.90
CA TRP A 130 0.44 -16.89 0.53
C TRP A 130 1.36 -15.75 0.94
N VAL A 131 1.35 -15.40 2.22
CA VAL A 131 2.49 -14.70 2.82
C VAL A 131 3.65 -15.68 2.85
N ALA A 132 4.80 -15.27 2.34
CA ALA A 132 5.98 -16.14 2.21
C ALA A 132 6.48 -16.64 3.59
N ASP A 133 6.93 -17.89 3.64
CA ASP A 133 7.51 -18.51 4.84
C ASP A 133 8.95 -17.99 5.06
N GLN A 134 9.07 -16.73 5.45
CA GLN A 134 10.34 -16.05 5.73
C GLN A 134 10.22 -15.22 7.02
N PRO A 135 11.34 -14.92 7.70
CA PRO A 135 11.31 -14.19 8.98
C PRO A 135 10.90 -12.71 8.88
N VAL A 136 10.22 -12.30 7.82
CA VAL A 136 9.69 -10.95 7.65
C VAL A 136 8.30 -10.88 8.25
N GLU A 137 8.19 -10.26 9.41
CA GLU A 137 6.90 -9.96 10.04
C GLU A 137 6.19 -8.79 9.34
N ASP A 138 5.68 -9.02 8.14
CA ASP A 138 4.73 -8.09 7.53
C ASP A 138 3.34 -8.34 8.10
N ARG A 139 3.00 -7.60 9.15
CA ARG A 139 1.73 -7.74 9.86
C ARG A 139 0.52 -7.43 8.98
N GLU A 140 0.67 -6.52 8.03
CA GLU A 140 -0.40 -6.18 7.09
C GLU A 140 -0.71 -7.36 6.18
N LEU A 141 0.30 -7.97 5.56
CA LEU A 141 0.12 -9.15 4.72
C LEU A 141 -0.47 -10.32 5.49
N LEU A 142 -0.03 -10.54 6.74
CA LEU A 142 -0.59 -11.61 7.58
C LEU A 142 -2.07 -11.37 7.90
N GLN A 143 -2.46 -10.15 8.23
CA GLN A 143 -3.86 -9.80 8.46
C GLN A 143 -4.71 -10.04 7.21
N LEU A 144 -4.25 -9.57 6.04
CA LEU A 144 -4.93 -9.77 4.76
C LEU A 144 -5.09 -11.24 4.41
N GLN A 145 -4.09 -12.07 4.70
CA GLN A 145 -4.19 -13.51 4.52
C GLN A 145 -5.28 -14.14 5.41
N GLU A 146 -5.34 -13.77 6.69
CA GLU A 146 -6.38 -14.28 7.59
C GLU A 146 -7.80 -13.83 7.15
N GLU A 147 -7.94 -12.58 6.68
CA GLU A 147 -9.19 -12.10 6.10
C GLU A 147 -9.59 -12.88 4.83
N ALA A 148 -8.62 -13.17 3.95
CA ALA A 148 -8.86 -13.97 2.75
C ALA A 148 -9.28 -15.40 3.10
N ARG A 149 -8.64 -16.02 4.12
CA ARG A 149 -8.98 -17.35 4.65
C ARG A 149 -10.40 -17.38 5.23
N ALA A 150 -10.71 -16.44 6.10
CA ALA A 150 -12.04 -16.35 6.72
C ALA A 150 -13.15 -16.19 5.68
N ALA A 151 -12.89 -15.45 4.61
CA ALA A 151 -13.83 -15.23 3.50
C ALA A 151 -13.77 -16.32 2.42
N ARG A 152 -12.91 -17.34 2.56
CA ARG A 152 -12.70 -18.42 1.59
C ARG A 152 -12.39 -17.91 0.17
N ARG A 153 -11.59 -16.86 0.05
CA ARG A 153 -11.22 -16.29 -1.24
C ARG A 153 -10.14 -17.12 -1.94
N GLY A 154 -10.24 -17.27 -3.24
CA GLY A 154 -9.21 -17.90 -4.07
C GLY A 154 -8.73 -19.25 -3.55
N LEU A 155 -7.45 -19.36 -3.24
CA LEU A 155 -6.79 -20.53 -2.63
C LEU A 155 -7.56 -21.11 -1.44
N TRP A 156 -8.13 -20.22 -0.62
CA TRP A 156 -8.80 -20.56 0.63
C TRP A 156 -10.20 -21.12 0.43
N SER A 157 -10.69 -21.20 -0.82
CA SER A 157 -11.91 -21.94 -1.15
C SER A 157 -11.71 -23.46 -1.07
N TYR A 158 -10.47 -23.94 -1.18
CA TYR A 158 -10.11 -25.32 -0.94
C TYR A 158 -10.03 -25.62 0.56
N GLU A 159 -10.37 -26.85 0.93
CA GLU A 159 -10.34 -27.29 2.33
C GLU A 159 -8.93 -27.32 2.92
N SER A 160 -7.93 -27.66 2.11
CA SER A 160 -6.52 -27.79 2.52
C SER A 160 -5.59 -27.33 1.40
N PRO A 161 -5.47 -26.00 1.17
CA PRO A 161 -4.57 -25.48 0.16
C PRO A 161 -3.11 -25.72 0.58
N ILE A 162 -2.30 -26.20 -0.36
CA ILE A 162 -0.90 -26.51 -0.11
C ILE A 162 -0.06 -25.32 -0.52
N PRO A 163 0.81 -24.79 0.35
CA PRO A 163 1.64 -23.66 -0.03
C PRO A 163 2.79 -24.06 -0.97
N PRO A 164 3.31 -23.14 -1.82
CA PRO A 164 4.30 -23.44 -2.84
C PRO A 164 5.56 -24.13 -2.30
N TRP A 165 6.10 -23.67 -1.16
CA TRP A 165 7.30 -24.29 -0.54
C TRP A 165 7.10 -25.74 -0.08
N LYS A 166 5.85 -26.20 0.05
CA LYS A 166 5.51 -27.60 0.33
C LYS A 166 5.15 -28.37 -0.94
N TRP A 167 4.78 -27.67 -2.00
CA TRP A 167 4.44 -28.29 -3.29
C TRP A 167 5.67 -28.89 -3.95
N HIS A 168 6.77 -28.16 -4.03
CA HIS A 168 8.03 -28.59 -4.61
C HIS A 168 8.68 -29.78 -3.90
N SER A 169 8.38 -30.01 -2.62
CA SER A 169 8.94 -31.13 -1.87
C SER A 169 8.25 -32.49 -2.15
N ARG A 170 7.31 -32.54 -3.09
CA ARG A 170 6.54 -33.75 -3.45
C ARG A 170 7.02 -34.42 -4.74
N GLY A 171 7.99 -33.80 -5.45
CA GLY A 171 8.58 -34.32 -6.70
C GLY A 171 9.85 -35.16 -6.49
#